data_1e23fb92e21df37209f7d1d16e7da5b6
#
_entry.id   1e23fb92e21df37209f7d1d16e7da5b6
#
_cell.length_a   1.000
_cell.length_b   1.000
_cell.length_c   1.000
_cell.angle_alpha   90.00
_cell.angle_beta   90.00
_cell.angle_gamma   90.00
#
_symmetry.space_group_name_H-M   'P 1'
#
loop_
_entity.id
_entity.type
_entity.pdbx_description
1 polymer ?
#
loop_
_entity_poly.entity_id
_entity_poly.type
_entity_poly.pdbx_seq_one_letter_code
_entity_poly.pdbx_strand_id
1 'polypeptide(L)'
;MAYTKEGFLGPFKGRVAKVVFYEMYGKMVARSLPTVKRKPAKGALKASQNDFARVMKIMQKVKPFVRLGFKDMAEGRSAFHTALSENLKRYRLAENRDDLTWLCVSKGERAGALDLTLNIEGKVATVNWGGARTPETFCP
;
A
#
# COMPACT_ATOMS: atom_id res chain seq x y z
N MET A 1 27.55 2.93 12.29
CA MET A 1 28.28 4.22 12.23
C MET A 1 27.25 5.29 11.91
N ALA A 2 27.23 6.41 12.65
CA ALA A 2 26.31 7.53 12.39
C ALA A 2 27.08 8.66 11.69
N TYR A 3 26.45 9.38 10.79
CA TYR A 3 27.03 10.54 10.11
C TYR A 3 26.01 11.67 9.96
N THR A 4 26.48 12.89 9.85
CA THR A 4 25.66 14.07 9.59
C THR A 4 26.17 14.80 8.33
N LYS A 5 25.25 15.37 7.56
CA LYS A 5 25.59 16.14 6.36
C LYS A 5 25.84 17.63 6.64
N GLU A 6 25.27 18.16 7.70
CA GLU A 6 25.19 19.61 7.97
C GLU A 6 25.74 19.99 9.35
N GLY A 7 26.83 19.34 9.80
CA GLY A 7 27.45 19.65 11.09
C GLY A 7 26.74 19.06 12.30
N PHE A 8 27.04 19.56 13.51
CA PHE A 8 26.59 18.95 14.78
C PHE A 8 25.07 18.95 14.97
N LEU A 9 24.35 19.91 14.43
CA LEU A 9 22.89 20.04 14.54
C LEU A 9 22.15 19.61 13.25
N GLY A 10 22.86 19.11 12.25
CA GLY A 10 22.27 18.65 11.00
C GLY A 10 21.61 17.26 11.08
N PRO A 11 21.03 16.79 9.97
CA PRO A 11 20.33 15.51 9.93
C PRO A 11 21.29 14.34 10.14
N PHE A 12 21.08 13.59 11.21
CA PHE A 12 21.84 12.40 11.53
C PHE A 12 21.27 11.17 10.83
N LYS A 13 22.14 10.38 10.19
CA LYS A 13 21.77 9.07 9.63
C LYS A 13 22.69 8.00 10.18
N GLY A 14 22.13 6.92 10.70
CA GLY A 14 22.90 5.81 11.20
C GLY A 14 22.54 5.40 12.62
N ARG A 15 23.38 4.59 13.24
CA ARG A 15 23.17 4.04 14.58
C ARG A 15 24.15 4.65 15.57
N VAL A 16 23.60 5.14 16.68
CA VAL A 16 24.37 5.56 17.86
C VAL A 16 23.85 4.77 19.05
N ALA A 17 24.71 3.91 19.61
CA ALA A 17 24.38 3.03 20.71
C ALA A 17 23.08 2.22 20.46
N LYS A 18 22.03 2.46 21.24
CA LYS A 18 20.72 1.80 21.10
C LYS A 18 19.69 2.59 20.27
N VAL A 19 20.10 3.71 19.65
CA VAL A 19 19.22 4.55 18.85
C VAL A 19 19.66 4.51 17.38
N VAL A 20 18.69 4.39 16.48
CA VAL A 20 18.88 4.47 15.04
C VAL A 20 18.18 5.71 14.52
N PHE A 21 18.92 6.53 13.78
CA PHE A 21 18.42 7.73 13.11
C PHE A 21 18.32 7.47 11.61
N TYR A 22 17.19 7.82 11.02
CA TYR A 22 16.98 7.73 9.57
C TYR A 22 15.98 8.78 9.10
N GLU A 23 16.07 9.11 7.84
CA GLU A 23 15.11 10.00 7.19
C GLU A 23 14.00 9.20 6.52
N MET A 24 12.76 9.59 6.74
CA MET A 24 11.60 8.99 6.12
C MET A 24 10.61 10.08 5.70
N TYR A 25 10.35 10.19 4.40
CA TYR A 25 9.47 11.21 3.80
C TYR A 25 9.83 12.65 4.21
N GLY A 26 11.13 13.00 4.17
CA GLY A 26 11.63 14.33 4.55
C GLY A 26 11.62 14.63 6.05
N LYS A 27 11.30 13.64 6.89
CA LYS A 27 11.31 13.78 8.35
C LYS A 27 12.41 12.93 8.96
N MET A 28 13.14 13.52 9.92
CA MET A 28 14.10 12.79 10.73
C MET A 28 13.37 11.94 11.77
N VAL A 29 13.68 10.65 11.78
CA VAL A 29 13.10 9.69 12.71
C VAL A 29 14.21 9.06 13.56
N ALA A 30 14.03 9.10 14.88
CA ALA A 30 14.86 8.40 15.84
C ALA A 30 14.08 7.19 16.40
N ARG A 31 14.67 6.01 16.41
CA ARG A 31 14.04 4.80 16.92
C ARG A 31 15.00 4.04 17.81
N SER A 32 14.52 3.60 18.97
CA SER A 32 15.26 2.66 19.80
C SER A 32 15.32 1.27 19.16
N LEU A 33 16.43 0.57 19.35
CA LEU A 33 16.52 -0.83 18.96
C LEU A 33 15.66 -1.69 19.90
N PRO A 34 14.94 -2.70 19.37
CA PRO A 34 14.22 -3.63 20.21
C PRO A 34 15.20 -4.44 21.04
N THR A 35 15.02 -4.41 22.37
CA THR A 35 15.88 -5.13 23.34
C THR A 35 15.35 -6.53 23.64
N VAL A 36 14.07 -6.78 23.43
CA VAL A 36 13.40 -8.03 23.76
C VAL A 36 12.90 -8.72 22.49
N LYS A 37 13.20 -10.01 22.36
CA LYS A 37 12.59 -10.84 21.31
C LYS A 37 11.08 -10.94 21.54
N ARG A 38 10.30 -10.61 20.53
CA ARG A 38 8.84 -10.73 20.60
C ARG A 38 8.46 -12.20 20.73
N LYS A 39 7.56 -12.49 21.66
CA LYS A 39 6.94 -13.83 21.76
C LYS A 39 6.13 -14.13 20.49
N PRO A 40 6.00 -15.40 20.07
CA PRO A 40 5.16 -15.76 18.94
C PRO A 40 3.71 -15.31 19.19
N ALA A 41 3.10 -14.76 18.15
CA ALA A 41 1.71 -14.31 18.25
C ALA A 41 0.75 -15.49 18.41
N LYS A 42 -0.26 -15.34 19.26
CA LYS A 42 -1.32 -16.34 19.51
C LYS A 42 -2.69 -15.71 19.31
N GLY A 43 -3.71 -16.55 19.05
CA GLY A 43 -5.11 -16.11 18.94
C GLY A 43 -5.34 -15.05 17.86
N ALA A 44 -6.10 -14.02 18.19
CA ALA A 44 -6.50 -12.94 17.28
C ALA A 44 -5.32 -12.19 16.65
N LEU A 45 -4.19 -12.04 17.39
CA LEU A 45 -2.99 -11.41 16.85
C LEU A 45 -2.37 -12.24 15.73
N LYS A 46 -2.34 -13.57 15.88
CA LYS A 46 -1.85 -14.48 14.83
C LYS A 46 -2.77 -14.44 13.61
N ALA A 47 -4.08 -14.43 13.78
CA ALA A 47 -5.04 -14.29 12.69
C ALA A 47 -4.81 -12.98 11.91
N SER A 48 -4.67 -11.84 12.59
CA SER A 48 -4.37 -10.56 11.95
C SER A 48 -3.05 -10.54 11.20
N GLN A 49 -2.01 -11.23 11.70
CA GLN A 49 -0.73 -11.38 11.01
C GLN A 49 -0.87 -12.25 9.75
N ASN A 50 -1.67 -13.31 9.81
CA ASN A 50 -1.93 -14.17 8.65
C ASN A 50 -2.68 -13.41 7.56
N ASP A 51 -3.72 -12.65 7.92
CA ASP A 51 -4.47 -11.79 7.01
C ASP A 51 -3.53 -10.79 6.31
N PHE A 52 -2.69 -10.12 7.10
CA PHE A 52 -1.71 -9.18 6.57
C PHE A 52 -0.72 -9.87 5.61
N ALA A 53 -0.19 -11.02 5.98
CA ALA A 53 0.76 -11.76 5.15
C ALA A 53 0.12 -12.20 3.82
N ARG A 54 -1.15 -12.64 3.84
CA ARG A 54 -1.90 -13.05 2.67
C ARG A 54 -2.13 -11.87 1.72
N VAL A 55 -2.65 -10.76 2.22
CA VAL A 55 -2.86 -9.54 1.44
C VAL A 55 -1.54 -9.02 0.88
N MET A 56 -0.48 -8.98 1.69
CA MET A 56 0.84 -8.54 1.27
C MET A 56 1.38 -9.39 0.10
N LYS A 57 1.24 -10.72 0.17
CA LYS A 57 1.70 -11.64 -0.89
C LYS A 57 1.00 -11.37 -2.23
N ILE A 58 -0.29 -11.08 -2.21
CA ILE A 58 -1.06 -10.74 -3.42
C ILE A 58 -0.65 -9.35 -3.93
N MET A 59 -0.59 -8.36 -3.04
CA MET A 59 -0.22 -6.97 -3.37
C MET A 59 1.19 -6.85 -3.96
N GLN A 60 2.12 -7.72 -3.57
CA GLN A 60 3.47 -7.74 -4.14
C GLN A 60 3.47 -8.10 -5.63
N LYS A 61 2.55 -8.97 -6.07
CA LYS A 61 2.43 -9.36 -7.49
C LYS A 61 1.94 -8.21 -8.37
N VAL A 62 1.06 -7.36 -7.83
CA VAL A 62 0.48 -6.21 -8.54
C VAL A 62 1.13 -4.89 -8.18
N LYS A 63 2.28 -4.92 -7.53
CA LYS A 63 3.01 -3.75 -7.00
C LYS A 63 3.20 -2.59 -8.00
N PRO A 64 3.61 -2.80 -9.26
CA PRO A 64 3.79 -1.70 -10.22
C PRO A 64 2.49 -0.96 -10.48
N PHE A 65 1.38 -1.67 -10.68
CA PHE A 65 0.06 -1.10 -10.94
C PHE A 65 -0.46 -0.32 -9.73
N VAL A 66 -0.31 -0.89 -8.55
CA VAL A 66 -0.73 -0.26 -7.29
C VAL A 66 0.05 1.02 -7.01
N ARG A 67 1.35 1.06 -7.30
CA ARG A 67 2.17 2.29 -7.15
C ARG A 67 1.69 3.43 -8.05
N LEU A 68 1.23 3.09 -9.25
CA LEU A 68 0.67 4.06 -10.18
C LEU A 68 -0.72 4.49 -9.75
N GLY A 69 -1.61 3.53 -9.45
CA GLY A 69 -3.02 3.78 -9.15
C GLY A 69 -3.29 4.47 -7.81
N PHE A 70 -2.32 4.52 -6.89
CA PHE A 70 -2.41 5.21 -5.60
C PHE A 70 -1.42 6.36 -5.45
N LYS A 71 -0.81 6.81 -6.55
CA LYS A 71 0.22 7.85 -6.53
C LYS A 71 -0.29 9.14 -5.89
N ASP A 72 -1.46 9.59 -6.28
CA ASP A 72 -2.04 10.88 -5.86
C ASP A 72 -2.56 10.85 -4.42
N MET A 73 -2.76 9.64 -3.85
CA MET A 73 -3.23 9.46 -2.48
C MET A 73 -2.10 9.21 -1.47
N ALA A 74 -0.85 9.35 -1.90
CA ALA A 74 0.33 9.01 -1.09
C ALA A 74 0.83 10.19 -0.26
N GLU A 75 0.01 10.78 0.58
CA GLU A 75 0.42 11.86 1.50
C GLU A 75 1.16 11.29 2.72
N GLY A 76 2.43 11.64 2.88
CA GLY A 76 3.27 11.22 4.01
C GLY A 76 3.53 9.71 4.14
N ARG A 77 3.20 8.92 3.10
CA ARG A 77 3.44 7.47 3.01
C ARG A 77 3.75 7.10 1.56
N SER A 78 4.24 5.87 1.34
CA SER A 78 4.33 5.37 -0.04
C SER A 78 2.95 4.96 -0.56
N ALA A 79 2.71 5.14 -1.87
CA ALA A 79 1.50 4.70 -2.56
C ALA A 79 1.16 3.21 -2.27
N PHE A 80 2.19 2.36 -2.21
CA PHE A 80 2.03 0.94 -1.87
C PHE A 80 1.48 0.72 -0.46
N HIS A 81 1.95 1.47 0.55
CA HIS A 81 1.45 1.33 1.92
C HIS A 81 0.03 1.90 2.08
N THR A 82 -0.31 2.95 1.35
CA THR A 82 -1.68 3.48 1.31
C THR A 82 -2.64 2.45 0.73
N ALA A 83 -2.29 1.86 -0.42
CA ALA A 83 -3.05 0.79 -1.04
C ALA A 83 -3.16 -0.45 -0.16
N LEU A 84 -2.06 -0.86 0.50
CA LEU A 84 -2.06 -2.01 1.40
C LEU A 84 -3.03 -1.81 2.58
N SER A 85 -3.05 -0.61 3.16
CA SER A 85 -3.98 -0.27 4.25
C SER A 85 -5.44 -0.36 3.79
N GLU A 86 -5.76 0.15 2.61
CA GLU A 86 -7.09 0.10 2.02
C GLU A 86 -7.54 -1.34 1.71
N ASN A 87 -6.67 -2.09 1.04
CA ASN A 87 -6.95 -3.48 0.68
C ASN A 87 -7.08 -4.39 1.90
N LEU A 88 -6.33 -4.14 2.97
CA LEU A 88 -6.46 -4.91 4.20
C LEU A 88 -7.82 -4.67 4.89
N LYS A 89 -8.34 -3.44 4.85
CA LYS A 89 -9.70 -3.13 5.34
C LYS A 89 -10.76 -3.88 4.54
N ARG A 90 -10.68 -3.80 3.20
CA ARG A 90 -11.61 -4.50 2.29
C ARG A 90 -11.56 -6.01 2.47
N TYR A 91 -10.37 -6.59 2.59
CA TYR A 91 -10.17 -8.03 2.82
C TYR A 91 -10.84 -8.51 4.10
N ARG A 92 -10.80 -7.70 5.17
CA ARG A 92 -11.44 -8.04 6.45
C ARG A 92 -12.96 -7.97 6.40
N LEU A 93 -13.51 -7.12 5.55
CA LEU A 93 -14.95 -6.95 5.33
C LEU A 93 -15.52 -7.90 4.28
N ALA A 94 -14.68 -8.53 3.47
CA ALA A 94 -15.10 -9.42 2.40
C ALA A 94 -15.72 -10.70 2.96
N GLU A 95 -16.88 -11.07 2.46
CA GLU A 95 -17.57 -12.33 2.76
C GLU A 95 -16.77 -13.54 2.26
N ASN A 96 -16.27 -13.45 1.04
CA ASN A 96 -15.38 -14.45 0.44
C ASN A 96 -13.96 -13.91 0.32
N ARG A 97 -13.06 -14.42 1.15
CA ARG A 97 -11.65 -13.99 1.19
C ARG A 97 -10.77 -14.65 0.12
N ASP A 98 -11.26 -15.68 -0.52
CA ASP A 98 -10.54 -16.42 -1.58
C ASP A 98 -10.73 -15.76 -2.93
N ASP A 99 -11.81 -15.02 -3.10
CA ASP A 99 -12.08 -14.19 -4.26
C ASP A 99 -11.26 -12.88 -4.19
N LEU A 100 -10.90 -12.33 -5.33
CA LEU A 100 -10.13 -11.08 -5.46
C LEU A 100 -11.01 -9.83 -5.57
N THR A 101 -12.31 -9.93 -5.33
CA THR A 101 -13.27 -8.82 -5.39
C THR A 101 -12.94 -7.66 -4.42
N TRP A 102 -12.26 -7.98 -3.32
CA TRP A 102 -11.76 -6.99 -2.36
C TRP A 102 -10.53 -6.21 -2.88
N LEU A 103 -9.86 -6.71 -3.94
CA LEU A 103 -8.61 -6.12 -4.43
C LEU A 103 -8.87 -4.81 -5.17
N CYS A 104 -8.36 -3.72 -4.64
CA CYS A 104 -8.37 -2.39 -5.24
C CYS A 104 -6.97 -2.03 -5.73
N VAL A 105 -6.80 -1.90 -7.03
CA VAL A 105 -5.50 -1.62 -7.67
C VAL A 105 -5.28 -0.12 -7.88
N SER A 106 -6.37 0.64 -8.04
CA SER A 106 -6.31 2.09 -8.19
C SER A 106 -7.45 2.76 -7.43
N LYS A 107 -7.20 3.98 -6.98
CA LYS A 107 -8.21 4.84 -6.35
C LYS A 107 -7.90 6.28 -6.74
N GLY A 108 -8.91 7.01 -7.15
CA GLY A 108 -8.79 8.40 -7.56
C GLY A 108 -10.17 9.02 -7.80
N GLU A 109 -10.17 10.31 -8.09
CA GLU A 109 -11.40 11.09 -8.33
C GLU A 109 -11.89 10.99 -9.78
N ARG A 110 -11.05 10.47 -10.68
CA ARG A 110 -11.42 10.34 -12.10
C ARG A 110 -12.49 9.26 -12.28
N ALA A 111 -13.46 9.57 -13.12
CA ALA A 111 -14.45 8.58 -13.54
C ALA A 111 -13.77 7.37 -14.19
N GLY A 112 -14.20 6.18 -13.79
CA GLY A 112 -13.73 4.94 -14.39
C GLY A 112 -14.29 4.75 -15.81
N ALA A 113 -13.74 3.76 -16.52
CA ALA A 113 -14.30 3.32 -17.79
C ALA A 113 -15.75 2.82 -17.60
N LEU A 114 -16.62 3.18 -18.51
CA LEU A 114 -18.00 2.70 -18.56
C LEU A 114 -18.07 1.39 -19.33
N ASP A 115 -19.04 0.56 -19.00
CA ASP A 115 -19.36 -0.68 -19.74
C ASP A 115 -18.16 -1.58 -19.99
N LEU A 116 -17.37 -1.78 -18.94
CA LEU A 116 -16.19 -2.63 -18.99
C LEU A 116 -16.61 -4.09 -19.21
N THR A 117 -16.24 -4.68 -20.33
CA THR A 117 -16.42 -6.11 -20.62
C THR A 117 -15.08 -6.80 -20.80
N LEU A 118 -14.94 -7.98 -20.22
CA LEU A 118 -13.75 -8.82 -20.31
C LEU A 118 -14.15 -10.16 -20.96
N ASN A 119 -13.61 -10.45 -22.13
CA ASN A 119 -13.72 -11.74 -22.79
C ASN A 119 -12.37 -12.44 -22.76
N ILE A 120 -12.35 -13.70 -22.30
CA ILE A 120 -11.14 -14.51 -22.25
C ILE A 120 -11.33 -15.71 -23.18
N GLU A 121 -10.55 -15.77 -24.25
CA GLU A 121 -10.53 -16.87 -25.21
C GLU A 121 -9.14 -17.52 -25.20
N GLY A 122 -9.03 -18.66 -24.55
CA GLY A 122 -7.76 -19.38 -24.39
C GLY A 122 -6.73 -18.57 -23.62
N LYS A 123 -5.70 -18.04 -24.32
CA LYS A 123 -4.64 -17.21 -23.74
C LYS A 123 -4.79 -15.72 -24.03
N VAL A 124 -5.83 -15.33 -24.74
CA VAL A 124 -6.08 -13.94 -25.12
C VAL A 124 -7.19 -13.39 -24.24
N ALA A 125 -6.92 -12.25 -23.59
CA ALA A 125 -7.89 -11.49 -22.84
C ALA A 125 -8.20 -10.19 -23.60
N THR A 126 -9.45 -10.05 -24.05
CA THR A 126 -9.94 -8.84 -24.74
C THR A 126 -10.74 -8.01 -23.75
N VAL A 127 -10.32 -6.76 -23.55
CA VAL A 127 -10.98 -5.80 -22.69
C VAL A 127 -11.63 -4.74 -23.57
N ASN A 128 -12.95 -4.60 -23.50
CA ASN A 128 -13.68 -3.54 -24.17
C ASN A 128 -14.23 -2.57 -23.11
N TRP A 129 -14.25 -1.29 -23.40
CA TRP A 129 -14.82 -0.26 -22.54
C TRP A 129 -15.50 0.82 -23.36
N GLY A 130 -16.60 1.35 -22.85
CA GLY A 130 -17.26 2.54 -23.37
C GLY A 130 -16.46 3.82 -23.09
N GLY A 131 -16.81 4.92 -23.72
CA GLY A 131 -16.15 6.20 -23.52
C GLY A 131 -16.10 6.62 -22.04
N ALA A 132 -15.01 7.27 -21.63
CA ALA A 132 -14.94 7.86 -20.29
C ALA A 132 -16.03 8.93 -20.14
N ARG A 133 -16.69 8.99 -18.96
CA ARG A 133 -17.56 10.12 -18.62
C ARG A 133 -16.73 11.39 -18.68
N THR A 134 -17.13 12.36 -19.49
CA THR A 134 -16.53 13.69 -19.47
C THR A 134 -16.80 14.35 -18.12
N PRO A 135 -15.85 15.12 -17.57
CA PRO A 135 -15.98 15.75 -16.24
C PRO A 135 -17.13 16.78 -16.14
N GLU A 136 -17.81 17.10 -17.24
CA GLU A 136 -18.91 18.06 -17.28
C GLU A 136 -20.23 17.57 -16.64
N THR A 137 -20.33 16.31 -16.22
CA THR A 137 -21.54 15.76 -15.59
C THR A 137 -21.50 15.72 -14.06
N PHE A 138 -20.50 16.31 -13.41
CA PHE A 138 -20.49 16.58 -11.99
C PHE A 138 -20.84 18.06 -11.71
N CYS A 139 -22.08 18.44 -11.95
CA CYS A 139 -22.68 19.56 -11.23
C CYS A 139 -23.64 19.01 -10.15
N PRO A 140 -23.63 19.61 -8.95
CA PRO A 140 -24.18 19.13 -7.68
C PRO A 140 -25.68 18.92 -7.68
#